data_9a91561852ae8e8372165a8759156667
#
_entry.id   9a91561852ae8e8372165a8759156667
#
_cell.length_a   1.000
_cell.length_b   1.000
_cell.length_c   1.000
_cell.angle_alpha   90.00
_cell.angle_beta   90.00
_cell.angle_gamma   90.00
#
_symmetry.space_group_name_H-M   'P 1'
#
loop_
_entity.id
_entity.type
_entity.pdbx_description
1 polymer ?
#
loop_
_entity_poly.entity_id
_entity_poly.type
_entity_poly.pdbx_seq_one_letter_code
_entity_poly.pdbx_strand_id
1 'polypeptide(L)'
;EKAKMYRNCAISIGGEVAAEARVAIAQAANDLLTIQGVDASFVAVQVGTGVNVSARSLGAVNVQVIMESLGGGGHQTMAAAQLKHITPEAARSRIEGAIDKYYASQKKGGAEGK
;
A
#
# COMPACT_ATOMS: atom_id res chain seq x y z
N GLU A 1 8.13 1.73 12.70
CA GLU A 1 6.86 1.45 13.38
C GLU A 1 6.32 0.10 12.98
N LYS A 2 5.65 -0.56 13.91
CA LYS A 2 5.10 -1.89 13.65
C LYS A 2 3.98 -1.83 12.62
N ALA A 3 3.99 -2.81 11.71
CA ALA A 3 2.91 -2.93 10.75
C ALA A 3 1.64 -3.39 11.47
N LYS A 4 0.52 -2.90 10.97
CA LYS A 4 -0.79 -3.33 11.46
C LYS A 4 -1.53 -4.00 10.32
N MET A 5 -2.28 -5.02 10.66
CA MET A 5 -3.05 -5.76 9.65
C MET A 5 -4.36 -5.04 9.35
N TYR A 6 -4.69 -5.00 8.10
CA TYR A 6 -5.99 -4.54 7.61
C TYR A 6 -6.42 -5.49 6.51
N ARG A 7 -7.44 -6.28 6.78
CA ARG A 7 -7.80 -7.42 5.94
C ARG A 7 -6.56 -8.33 5.85
N ASN A 8 -6.11 -8.73 4.70
CA ASN A 8 -4.90 -9.54 4.55
C ASN A 8 -3.72 -8.69 4.12
N CYS A 9 -3.75 -7.40 4.43
CA CYS A 9 -2.70 -6.47 4.06
C CYS A 9 -2.00 -5.95 5.31
N ALA A 10 -0.68 -5.84 5.25
CA ALA A 10 0.10 -5.25 6.33
C ALA A 10 0.39 -3.80 5.96
N ILE A 11 0.04 -2.88 6.83
CA ILE A 11 0.27 -1.45 6.62
C ILE A 11 1.22 -0.95 7.70
N SER A 12 2.34 -0.40 7.27
CA SER A 12 3.31 0.20 8.17
C SER A 12 3.44 1.68 7.81
N ILE A 13 3.37 2.55 8.82
CA ILE A 13 3.58 3.96 8.58
C ILE A 13 4.78 4.41 9.40
N GLY A 14 5.60 5.24 8.79
CA GLY A 14 6.80 5.75 9.43
C GLY A 14 6.85 7.26 9.40
N GLY A 15 7.75 7.81 10.20
CA GLY A 15 7.97 9.23 10.25
C GLY A 15 8.76 9.70 9.04
N GLU A 16 9.23 10.94 9.14
CA GLU A 16 9.95 11.57 8.04
C GLU A 16 11.24 10.81 7.73
N VAL A 17 11.48 10.59 6.44
CA VAL A 17 12.70 9.95 5.96
C VAL A 17 13.26 10.78 4.82
N ALA A 18 14.54 10.58 4.54
CA ALA A 18 15.18 11.22 3.40
C ALA A 18 14.74 10.52 2.11
N ALA A 19 14.73 11.27 1.02
CA ALA A 19 14.37 10.72 -0.27
C ALA A 19 15.27 9.55 -0.67
N GLU A 20 16.51 9.55 -0.16
CA GLU A 20 17.47 8.49 -0.47
C GLU A 20 17.12 7.16 0.18
N ALA A 21 16.17 7.13 1.12
CA ALA A 21 15.78 5.91 1.79
C ALA A 21 14.87 5.01 0.95
N ARG A 22 14.66 5.34 -0.32
CA ARG A 22 13.72 4.62 -1.19
C ARG A 22 13.98 3.12 -1.22
N VAL A 23 15.25 2.71 -1.31
CA VAL A 23 15.59 1.29 -1.37
C VAL A 23 15.24 0.59 -0.07
N ALA A 24 15.51 1.24 1.06
CA ALA A 24 15.19 0.66 2.37
C ALA A 24 13.67 0.52 2.55
N ILE A 25 12.90 1.48 2.05
CA ILE A 25 11.45 1.43 2.13
C ILE A 25 10.91 0.27 1.29
N ALA A 26 11.43 0.11 0.08
CA ALA A 26 11.03 -1.00 -0.78
C ALA A 26 11.36 -2.34 -0.15
N GLN A 27 12.54 -2.44 0.48
CA GLN A 27 12.93 -3.66 1.18
C GLN A 27 12.01 -3.95 2.35
N ALA A 28 11.62 -2.92 3.10
CA ALA A 28 10.70 -3.09 4.21
C ALA A 28 9.36 -3.64 3.72
N ALA A 29 8.87 -3.15 2.57
CA ALA A 29 7.62 -3.66 2.01
C ALA A 29 7.75 -5.13 1.64
N ASN A 30 8.90 -5.53 1.05
CA ASN A 30 9.14 -6.93 0.73
C ASN A 30 9.20 -7.78 2.00
N ASP A 31 9.85 -7.28 3.05
CA ASP A 31 9.99 -8.04 4.29
C ASP A 31 8.63 -8.33 4.93
N LEU A 32 7.69 -7.42 4.83
CA LEU A 32 6.36 -7.63 5.38
C LEU A 32 5.63 -8.79 4.71
N LEU A 33 5.97 -9.09 3.46
CA LEU A 33 5.34 -10.21 2.75
C LEU A 33 5.78 -11.56 3.28
N THR A 34 6.83 -11.62 4.08
CA THR A 34 7.28 -12.87 4.66
C THR A 34 6.45 -13.27 5.88
N ILE A 35 5.60 -12.37 6.37
CA ILE A 35 4.76 -12.65 7.52
C ILE A 35 3.59 -13.51 7.08
N GLN A 36 3.34 -14.59 7.82
CA GLN A 36 2.25 -15.49 7.47
C GLN A 36 0.91 -14.76 7.50
N GLY A 37 0.11 -14.98 6.46
CA GLY A 37 -1.21 -14.37 6.35
C GLY A 37 -1.22 -13.01 5.67
N VAL A 38 -0.05 -12.51 5.26
CA VAL A 38 0.03 -11.23 4.55
C VAL A 38 0.04 -11.47 3.05
N ASP A 39 -0.96 -10.98 2.36
CA ASP A 39 -1.06 -11.08 0.89
C ASP A 39 -0.48 -9.86 0.19
N ALA A 40 -0.51 -8.72 0.85
CA ALA A 40 0.04 -7.48 0.31
C ALA A 40 0.55 -6.62 1.45
N SER A 41 1.49 -5.74 1.14
CA SER A 41 2.08 -4.83 2.12
C SER A 41 2.11 -3.42 1.57
N PHE A 42 1.95 -2.46 2.46
CA PHE A 42 1.97 -1.04 2.15
C PHE A 42 2.83 -0.35 3.19
N VAL A 43 3.89 0.30 2.74
CA VAL A 43 4.77 1.06 3.62
C VAL A 43 4.65 2.53 3.24
N ALA A 44 4.17 3.33 4.17
CA ALA A 44 3.93 4.76 3.97
C ALA A 44 4.89 5.54 4.85
N VAL A 45 5.66 6.44 4.25
CA VAL A 45 6.62 7.26 5.00
C VAL A 45 6.47 8.70 4.57
N GLN A 46 6.70 9.60 5.52
CA GLN A 46 6.64 11.02 5.23
C GLN A 46 7.91 11.47 4.53
N VAL A 47 7.73 12.19 3.42
CA VAL A 47 8.84 12.81 2.70
C VAL A 47 8.41 14.26 2.44
N GLY A 48 9.06 15.20 3.10
CA GLY A 48 8.64 16.59 3.01
C GLY A 48 7.25 16.78 3.57
N THR A 49 6.35 17.37 2.78
CA THR A 49 4.97 17.64 3.20
C THR A 49 4.01 16.54 2.73
N GLY A 50 4.52 15.47 2.14
CA GLY A 50 3.68 14.42 1.63
C GLY A 50 4.08 13.06 2.18
N VAL A 51 3.46 12.03 1.64
CA VAL A 51 3.70 10.65 2.04
C VAL A 51 3.93 9.81 0.79
N ASN A 52 5.03 9.07 0.79
CA ASN A 52 5.31 8.11 -0.26
C ASN A 52 4.85 6.74 0.22
N VAL A 53 4.12 6.04 -0.63
CA VAL A 53 3.61 4.71 -0.33
C VAL A 53 4.24 3.72 -1.29
N SER A 54 4.84 2.68 -0.73
CA SER A 54 5.36 1.55 -1.50
C SER A 54 4.48 0.35 -1.22
N ALA A 55 4.05 -0.33 -2.27
CA ALA A 55 3.15 -1.48 -2.15
C ALA A 55 3.77 -2.69 -2.82
N ARG A 56 3.58 -3.85 -2.20
CA ARG A 56 4.06 -5.14 -2.73
C ARG A 56 2.98 -6.19 -2.52
N SER A 57 2.98 -7.20 -3.36
CA SER A 57 1.99 -8.27 -3.28
C SER A 57 2.63 -9.58 -3.69
N LEU A 58 2.08 -10.67 -3.17
CA LEU A 58 2.46 -12.03 -3.61
C LEU A 58 1.70 -12.46 -4.86
N GLY A 59 0.75 -11.65 -5.32
CA GLY A 59 0.01 -11.93 -6.55
C GLY A 59 -1.50 -11.98 -6.39
N ALA A 60 -1.99 -12.36 -5.20
CA ALA A 60 -3.43 -12.44 -4.98
C ALA A 60 -4.09 -11.07 -4.94
N VAL A 61 -3.36 -10.06 -4.52
CA VAL A 61 -3.85 -8.68 -4.46
C VAL A 61 -3.15 -7.88 -5.55
N ASN A 62 -3.93 -7.17 -6.35
CA ASN A 62 -3.36 -6.34 -7.41
C ASN A 62 -3.09 -4.94 -6.84
N VAL A 63 -1.84 -4.71 -6.41
CA VAL A 63 -1.50 -3.42 -5.80
C VAL A 63 -1.47 -2.28 -6.81
N GLN A 64 -1.36 -2.59 -8.10
CA GLN A 64 -1.42 -1.56 -9.13
C GLN A 64 -2.78 -0.85 -9.09
N VAL A 65 -3.86 -1.62 -9.02
CA VAL A 65 -5.21 -1.06 -8.97
C VAL A 65 -5.39 -0.20 -7.72
N ILE A 66 -4.90 -0.70 -6.59
CA ILE A 66 -5.02 0.03 -5.32
C ILE A 66 -4.26 1.35 -5.39
N MET A 67 -3.02 1.30 -5.88
CA MET A 67 -2.21 2.52 -5.95
C MET A 67 -2.74 3.50 -6.99
N GLU A 68 -3.32 3.00 -8.09
CA GLU A 68 -3.90 3.90 -9.10
C GLU A 68 -5.08 4.67 -8.50
N SER A 69 -5.83 4.08 -7.61
CA SER A 69 -6.94 4.80 -6.95
C SER A 69 -6.42 5.90 -6.03
N LEU A 70 -5.14 5.88 -5.69
CA LEU A 70 -4.48 6.92 -4.89
C LEU A 70 -3.64 7.85 -5.77
N GLY A 71 -3.77 7.75 -7.09
CA GLY A 71 -3.02 8.59 -8.01
C GLY A 71 -1.65 8.09 -8.38
N GLY A 72 -1.32 6.86 -7.99
CA GLY A 72 -0.03 6.26 -8.30
C GLY A 72 -0.10 5.26 -9.43
N GLY A 73 0.78 4.27 -9.40
CA GLY A 73 0.82 3.25 -10.43
C GLY A 73 1.91 2.23 -10.18
N GLY A 74 2.10 1.34 -11.14
CA GLY A 74 3.12 0.32 -11.06
C GLY A 74 2.69 -0.95 -11.77
N HIS A 75 2.94 -2.07 -11.12
CA HIS A 75 2.60 -3.39 -11.64
C HIS A 75 1.73 -4.11 -10.63
N GLN A 76 1.23 -5.28 -11.02
CA GLN A 76 0.32 -6.05 -10.17
C GLN A 76 0.91 -6.37 -8.81
N THR A 77 2.20 -6.66 -8.76
CA THR A 77 2.86 -7.07 -7.50
C THR A 77 3.78 -6.00 -6.93
N MET A 78 3.92 -4.87 -7.58
CA MET A 78 4.82 -3.80 -7.15
C MET A 78 4.29 -2.47 -7.65
N ALA A 79 3.94 -1.57 -6.74
CA ALA A 79 3.37 -0.29 -7.12
C ALA A 79 3.69 0.75 -6.06
N ALA A 80 3.43 2.00 -6.37
CA ALA A 80 3.74 3.11 -5.47
C ALA A 80 2.79 4.27 -5.72
N ALA A 81 2.69 5.15 -4.74
CA ALA A 81 1.91 6.38 -4.87
C ALA A 81 2.58 7.46 -4.05
N GLN A 82 2.39 8.71 -4.47
CA GLN A 82 2.83 9.87 -3.72
C GLN A 82 1.60 10.68 -3.36
N LEU A 83 1.37 10.84 -2.06
CA LEU A 83 0.23 11.60 -1.54
C LEU A 83 0.75 12.93 -1.04
N LYS A 84 0.27 14.02 -1.64
CA LYS A 84 0.78 15.35 -1.33
C LYS A 84 -0.01 15.98 -0.20
N HIS A 85 0.69 16.75 0.64
CA HIS A 85 0.05 17.55 1.69
C HIS A 85 -0.83 16.71 2.60
N ILE A 86 -0.27 15.63 3.13
CA ILE A 86 -1.01 14.69 3.96
C ILE A 86 -0.08 14.17 5.05
N THR A 87 -0.66 13.80 6.18
CA THR A 87 0.10 13.17 7.27
C THR A 87 0.14 11.66 7.07
N PRO A 88 1.11 10.96 7.69
CA PRO A 88 1.13 9.50 7.60
C PRO A 88 -0.15 8.84 8.11
N GLU A 89 -0.75 9.38 9.18
CA GLU A 89 -1.98 8.82 9.72
C GLU A 89 -3.14 8.97 8.73
N ALA A 90 -3.24 10.12 8.09
CA ALA A 90 -4.27 10.34 7.08
C ALA A 90 -4.01 9.46 5.85
N ALA A 91 -2.75 9.27 5.50
CA ALA A 91 -2.38 8.40 4.40
C ALA A 91 -2.81 6.95 4.69
N ARG A 92 -2.65 6.51 5.94
CA ARG A 92 -3.10 5.18 6.33
C ARG A 92 -4.59 5.00 6.07
N SER A 93 -5.39 6.00 6.47
CA SER A 93 -6.83 5.93 6.24
C SER A 93 -7.16 5.86 4.76
N ARG A 94 -6.43 6.58 3.93
CA ARG A 94 -6.65 6.54 2.50
C ARG A 94 -6.25 5.21 1.90
N ILE A 95 -5.18 4.60 2.41
CA ILE A 95 -4.77 3.27 1.97
C ILE A 95 -5.85 2.26 2.34
N GLU A 96 -6.37 2.32 3.56
CA GLU A 96 -7.43 1.42 3.99
C GLU A 96 -8.66 1.56 3.12
N GLY A 97 -9.04 2.80 2.83
CA GLY A 97 -10.17 3.05 1.94
C GLY A 97 -9.95 2.51 0.53
N ALA A 98 -8.73 2.63 0.02
CA ALA A 98 -8.39 2.11 -1.29
C ALA A 98 -8.43 0.58 -1.30
N ILE A 99 -8.00 -0.05 -0.22
CA ILE A 99 -8.07 -1.50 -0.08
C ILE A 99 -9.53 -1.95 -0.06
N ASP A 100 -10.38 -1.26 0.71
CA ASP A 100 -11.81 -1.58 0.75
C ASP A 100 -12.45 -1.45 -0.62
N LYS A 101 -12.13 -0.38 -1.32
CA LYS A 101 -12.67 -0.16 -2.67
C LYS A 101 -12.23 -1.27 -3.62
N TYR A 102 -10.98 -1.69 -3.51
CA TYR A 102 -10.46 -2.77 -4.33
C TYR A 102 -11.22 -4.07 -4.09
N TYR A 103 -11.41 -4.44 -2.81
CA TYR A 103 -12.11 -5.68 -2.51
C TYR A 103 -13.57 -5.61 -2.91
N ALA A 104 -14.21 -4.47 -2.73
CA ALA A 104 -15.59 -4.29 -3.19
C ALA A 104 -15.70 -4.46 -4.69
N SER A 105 -14.74 -3.92 -5.44
CA SER A 105 -14.70 -4.04 -6.89
C SER A 105 -14.50 -5.49 -7.32
N GLN A 106 -13.59 -6.20 -6.64
CA GLN A 106 -13.33 -7.60 -6.97
C GLN A 106 -14.55 -8.47 -6.70
N LYS A 107 -15.21 -8.26 -5.57
CA LYS A 107 -16.40 -9.03 -5.24
C LYS A 107 -17.51 -8.79 -6.26
N LYS A 108 -17.73 -7.51 -6.63
CA LYS A 108 -18.74 -7.15 -7.61
C LYS A 108 -18.39 -7.73 -8.98
N GLY A 109 -17.13 -7.60 -9.37
CA GLY A 109 -16.67 -8.14 -10.64
C GLY A 109 -16.81 -9.64 -10.68
N GLY A 110 -16.50 -10.33 -9.58
CA GLY A 110 -16.66 -11.77 -9.49
C GLY A 110 -18.11 -12.19 -9.65
N ALA A 111 -19.02 -11.45 -9.04
CA ALA A 111 -20.43 -11.73 -9.17
C ALA A 111 -20.93 -11.50 -10.60
N GLU A 112 -20.43 -10.46 -11.22
CA GLU A 112 -20.85 -10.11 -12.58
C GLU A 112 -20.19 -10.98 -13.62
N GLY A 113 -19.02 -11.51 -13.34
CA GLY A 113 -18.27 -12.34 -14.26
C GLY A 113 -18.87 -13.71 -14.47
N LYS A 114 -19.92 -13.99 -13.79
CA LYS A 114 -20.61 -15.27 -13.94
C LYS A 114 -21.60 -15.24 -15.13
#